data_c6d6ad850658772831790d8a0c167154
#
_entry.id   c6d6ad850658772831790d8a0c167154
#
_cell.length_a   1.000
_cell.length_b   1.000
_cell.length_c   1.000
_cell.angle_alpha   90.00
_cell.angle_beta   90.00
_cell.angle_gamma   90.00
#
_symmetry.space_group_name_H-M   'P 1'
#
loop_
_entity.id
_entity.type
_entity.pdbx_description
1 polymer ?
#
loop_
_entity_poly.entity_id
_entity_poly.type
_entity_poly.pdbx_seq_one_letter_code
_entity_poly.pdbx_strand_id
1 'polypeptide(L)'
;MSEKSGNGNNIKIILLGESGVGKTNLINVSTGRNFEQNSISSNQSSFFEESLEYNNKKYIYNLWDTAGQEIYRSLNKIFLKGSKIVICVYAIDNRPSFQELEYWINSAKEILGDEDQYIRAIVANKSDLFEEQAVPDNEGRQLAEKHKIKFCVTSALCDAEGFKKFLHELIIDYINLIGPEGENALNFKLCEKKPEKEKKKKFC
;
A
#
# COMPACT_ATOMS: atom_id res chain seq x y z
N MET A 1 18.88 12.52 -19.01
CA MET A 1 17.62 12.87 -18.34
C MET A 1 17.76 12.39 -16.91
N SER A 2 17.99 13.31 -15.98
CA SER A 2 18.32 13.01 -14.59
C SER A 2 17.07 12.56 -13.84
N GLU A 3 17.07 11.32 -13.39
CA GLU A 3 16.14 10.82 -12.39
C GLU A 3 16.27 11.67 -11.12
N LYS A 4 15.30 12.53 -10.89
CA LYS A 4 15.11 13.11 -9.57
C LYS A 4 14.53 12.01 -8.69
N SER A 5 15.41 11.29 -8.00
CA SER A 5 15.06 10.45 -6.88
C SER A 5 14.31 11.32 -5.85
N GLY A 6 13.00 11.19 -5.80
CA GLY A 6 12.15 11.76 -4.78
C GLY A 6 12.48 11.11 -3.44
N ASN A 7 13.56 11.55 -2.81
CA ASN A 7 13.99 11.04 -1.54
C ASN A 7 13.20 11.69 -0.40
N GLY A 8 12.36 10.95 0.23
CA GLY A 8 12.34 10.77 1.65
C GLY A 8 11.42 11.61 2.46
N ASN A 9 10.12 11.55 2.41
CA ASN A 9 9.25 11.73 3.59
C ASN A 9 7.81 11.31 3.27
N ASN A 10 7.62 10.69 2.12
CA ASN A 10 6.34 10.11 1.77
C ASN A 10 6.19 8.75 2.47
N ILE A 11 5.02 8.49 3.01
CA ILE A 11 4.70 7.21 3.60
C ILE A 11 4.58 6.19 2.47
N LYS A 12 5.61 5.37 2.29
CA LYS A 12 5.61 4.32 1.27
C LYS A 12 4.73 3.16 1.72
N ILE A 13 3.73 2.84 0.93
CA ILE A 13 2.77 1.75 1.13
C ILE A 13 2.92 0.77 -0.03
N ILE A 14 3.10 -0.51 0.28
CA ILE A 14 3.25 -1.55 -0.72
C ILE A 14 2.15 -2.61 -0.56
N LEU A 15 1.57 -3.05 -1.66
CA LEU A 15 0.65 -4.18 -1.71
C LEU A 15 1.41 -5.41 -2.24
N LEU A 16 1.37 -6.49 -1.48
CA LEU A 16 1.97 -7.80 -1.81
C LEU A 16 0.89 -8.86 -1.93
N GLY A 17 1.13 -9.90 -2.68
CA GLY A 17 0.19 -11.01 -2.86
C GLY A 17 0.29 -11.57 -4.28
N GLU A 18 -0.32 -12.72 -4.52
CA GLU A 18 -0.27 -13.43 -5.79
C GLU A 18 -0.91 -12.63 -6.94
N SER A 19 -0.60 -13.04 -8.17
CA SER A 19 -1.23 -12.46 -9.37
C SER A 19 -2.75 -12.68 -9.33
N GLY A 20 -3.49 -11.68 -9.83
CA GLY A 20 -4.96 -11.79 -9.95
C GLY A 20 -5.74 -11.59 -8.64
N VAL A 21 -5.11 -11.32 -7.48
CA VAL A 21 -5.84 -11.05 -6.24
C VAL A 21 -6.47 -9.65 -6.19
N GLY A 22 -6.16 -8.78 -7.17
CA GLY A 22 -6.79 -7.47 -7.33
C GLY A 22 -6.04 -6.30 -6.71
N LYS A 23 -4.72 -6.38 -6.48
CA LYS A 23 -3.87 -5.30 -5.92
C LYS A 23 -4.02 -3.99 -6.70
N THR A 24 -3.87 -4.05 -8.02
CA THR A 24 -4.02 -2.90 -8.93
C THR A 24 -5.40 -2.25 -8.81
N ASN A 25 -6.45 -3.06 -8.79
CA ASN A 25 -7.82 -2.54 -8.65
C ASN A 25 -8.07 -1.91 -7.28
N LEU A 26 -7.55 -2.49 -6.19
CA LEU A 26 -7.62 -1.85 -4.86
C LEU A 26 -6.96 -0.47 -4.87
N ILE A 27 -5.79 -0.33 -5.50
CA ILE A 27 -5.11 0.96 -5.65
C ILE A 27 -5.94 1.90 -6.52
N ASN A 28 -6.40 1.46 -7.69
CA ASN A 28 -7.20 2.29 -8.58
C ASN A 28 -8.42 2.87 -7.87
N VAL A 29 -9.24 2.02 -7.24
CA VAL A 29 -10.47 2.48 -6.60
C VAL A 29 -10.21 3.35 -5.38
N SER A 30 -9.15 3.09 -4.60
CA SER A 30 -8.79 3.93 -3.45
C SER A 30 -8.29 5.33 -3.85
N THR A 31 -7.78 5.47 -5.08
CA THR A 31 -7.31 6.74 -5.67
C THR A 31 -8.37 7.41 -6.57
N GLY A 32 -9.63 6.96 -6.53
CA GLY A 32 -10.74 7.53 -7.29
C GLY A 32 -10.75 7.16 -8.77
N ARG A 33 -9.98 6.16 -9.18
CA ARG A 33 -10.00 5.60 -10.54
C ARG A 33 -11.04 4.51 -10.67
N ASN A 34 -11.36 4.18 -11.91
CA ASN A 34 -12.32 3.11 -12.19
C ASN A 34 -11.74 1.73 -11.92
N PHE A 35 -12.62 0.81 -11.51
CA PHE A 35 -12.33 -0.61 -11.51
C PHE A 35 -12.12 -1.11 -12.94
N GLU A 36 -11.07 -1.89 -13.17
CA GLU A 36 -10.76 -2.48 -14.48
C GLU A 36 -10.95 -3.99 -14.44
N GLN A 37 -12.04 -4.46 -15.06
CA GLN A 37 -12.39 -5.89 -15.06
C GLN A 37 -11.37 -6.76 -15.81
N ASN A 38 -10.77 -6.22 -16.87
CA ASN A 38 -9.78 -6.90 -17.72
C ASN A 38 -8.36 -6.37 -17.48
N SER A 39 -8.00 -6.06 -16.24
CA SER A 39 -6.61 -5.72 -15.95
C SER A 39 -5.74 -6.93 -16.25
N ILE A 40 -5.16 -6.94 -17.45
CA ILE A 40 -4.03 -7.83 -17.77
C ILE A 40 -2.99 -7.54 -16.70
N SER A 41 -2.47 -8.59 -16.06
CA SER A 41 -1.44 -8.45 -15.02
C SER A 41 -0.43 -7.40 -15.47
N SER A 42 -0.41 -6.25 -14.78
CA SER A 42 0.41 -5.11 -15.19
C SER A 42 1.87 -5.52 -15.18
N ASN A 43 2.53 -5.42 -16.33
CA ASN A 43 3.94 -5.79 -16.49
C ASN A 43 4.89 -4.69 -15.99
N GLN A 44 4.37 -3.59 -15.43
CA GLN A 44 5.17 -2.46 -14.94
C GLN A 44 4.74 -2.08 -13.52
N SER A 45 5.71 -1.93 -12.63
CA SER A 45 5.45 -1.32 -11.33
C SER A 45 5.11 0.15 -11.52
N SER A 46 4.04 0.59 -10.90
CA SER A 46 3.63 1.98 -10.85
C SER A 46 3.45 2.43 -9.41
N PHE A 47 3.58 3.73 -9.17
CA PHE A 47 3.23 4.28 -7.88
C PHE A 47 2.27 5.46 -8.05
N PHE A 48 1.43 5.66 -7.05
CA PHE A 48 0.42 6.71 -7.02
C PHE A 48 0.63 7.55 -5.77
N GLU A 49 0.84 8.85 -5.95
CA GLU A 49 0.99 9.80 -4.85
C GLU A 49 -0.36 10.38 -4.48
N GLU A 50 -0.71 10.25 -3.21
CA GLU A 50 -1.95 10.74 -2.63
C GLU A 50 -1.67 11.45 -1.30
N SER A 51 -2.69 12.06 -0.69
CA SER A 51 -2.54 12.73 0.58
C SER A 51 -3.71 12.49 1.52
N LEU A 52 -3.39 12.48 2.83
CA LEU A 52 -4.35 12.41 3.91
C LEU A 52 -4.18 13.62 4.83
N GLU A 53 -5.28 14.28 5.17
CA GLU A 53 -5.30 15.28 6.24
C GLU A 53 -5.65 14.63 7.57
N TYR A 54 -4.76 14.78 8.55
CA TYR A 54 -4.95 14.27 9.90
C TYR A 54 -4.37 15.26 10.93
N ASN A 55 -5.16 15.62 11.96
CA ASN A 55 -4.77 16.60 12.98
C ASN A 55 -4.27 17.93 12.40
N ASN A 56 -4.98 18.49 11.39
CA ASN A 56 -4.63 19.72 10.67
C ASN A 56 -3.26 19.70 9.98
N LYS A 57 -2.72 18.51 9.71
CA LYS A 57 -1.50 18.31 8.94
C LYS A 57 -1.79 17.47 7.70
N LYS A 58 -1.08 17.76 6.63
CA LYS A 58 -1.17 16.99 5.38
C LYS A 58 -0.01 16.01 5.30
N TYR A 59 -0.33 14.72 5.15
CA TYR A 59 0.62 13.63 4.97
C TYR A 59 0.55 13.14 3.55
N ILE A 60 1.70 13.03 2.88
CA ILE A 60 1.80 12.48 1.54
C ILE A 60 2.15 11.00 1.65
N TYR A 61 1.46 10.16 0.89
CA TYR A 61 1.75 8.75 0.83
C TYR A 61 1.80 8.24 -0.61
N ASN A 62 2.59 7.21 -0.82
CA ASN A 62 2.79 6.59 -2.13
C ASN A 62 2.35 5.14 -2.09
N LEU A 63 1.35 4.80 -2.88
CA LEU A 63 0.88 3.43 -3.11
C LEU A 63 1.71 2.80 -4.23
N TRP A 64 2.40 1.72 -3.91
CA TRP A 64 3.21 0.97 -4.86
C TRP A 64 2.46 -0.27 -5.33
N ASP A 65 2.14 -0.28 -6.63
CA ASP A 65 1.59 -1.44 -7.30
C ASP A 65 2.73 -2.35 -7.76
N THR A 66 2.78 -3.54 -7.19
CA THR A 66 3.78 -4.56 -7.57
C THR A 66 3.25 -5.50 -8.66
N ALA A 67 2.18 -5.14 -9.33
CA ALA A 67 1.44 -5.99 -10.24
C ALA A 67 2.34 -6.72 -11.25
N GLY A 68 2.12 -8.01 -11.37
CA GLY A 68 2.82 -8.91 -12.29
C GLY A 68 4.29 -9.24 -11.93
N GLN A 69 4.87 -8.54 -10.96
CA GLN A 69 6.28 -8.75 -10.58
C GLN A 69 6.46 -9.80 -9.48
N GLU A 70 5.39 -10.29 -8.88
CA GLU A 70 5.40 -11.42 -7.94
C GLU A 70 5.99 -12.70 -8.57
N ILE A 71 6.00 -12.82 -9.89
CA ILE A 71 6.71 -13.88 -10.64
C ILE A 71 8.21 -13.82 -10.35
N TYR A 72 8.74 -12.64 -10.06
CA TYR A 72 10.14 -12.43 -9.71
C TYR A 72 10.29 -12.17 -8.20
N ARG A 73 10.09 -13.21 -7.38
CA ARG A 73 10.23 -13.13 -5.91
C ARG A 73 11.53 -12.44 -5.44
N SER A 74 12.58 -12.50 -6.24
CA SER A 74 13.85 -11.83 -5.96
C SER A 74 13.81 -10.30 -6.06
N LEU A 75 12.90 -9.73 -6.87
CA LEU A 75 12.74 -8.27 -7.01
C LEU A 75 11.95 -7.65 -5.85
N ASN A 76 11.18 -8.45 -5.11
CA ASN A 76 10.40 -7.96 -3.98
C ASN A 76 11.26 -7.31 -2.89
N LYS A 77 12.52 -7.76 -2.73
CA LYS A 77 13.47 -7.16 -1.78
C LYS A 77 13.72 -5.68 -2.09
N ILE A 78 13.80 -5.31 -3.36
CA ILE A 78 14.03 -3.91 -3.78
C ILE A 78 12.79 -3.07 -3.50
N PHE A 79 11.60 -3.60 -3.81
CA PHE A 79 10.35 -2.87 -3.61
C PHE A 79 9.95 -2.74 -2.14
N LEU A 80 10.23 -3.74 -1.31
CA LEU A 80 9.96 -3.70 0.12
C LEU A 80 10.81 -2.68 0.87
N LYS A 81 12.04 -2.45 0.42
CA LYS A 81 12.96 -1.55 1.11
C LYS A 81 12.37 -0.15 1.30
N GLY A 82 12.37 0.30 2.56
CA GLY A 82 11.87 1.62 2.94
C GLY A 82 10.35 1.73 3.01
N SER A 83 9.60 0.62 2.84
CA SER A 83 8.16 0.61 3.05
C SER A 83 7.83 0.87 4.52
N LYS A 84 6.77 1.66 4.74
CA LYS A 84 6.24 2.04 6.05
C LYS A 84 4.95 1.31 6.38
N ILE A 85 4.25 0.88 5.36
CA ILE A 85 3.05 0.05 5.48
C ILE A 85 3.14 -1.06 4.44
N VAL A 86 2.91 -2.30 4.87
CA VAL A 86 2.88 -3.50 4.03
C VAL A 86 1.51 -4.14 4.12
N ILE A 87 0.83 -4.26 3.00
CA ILE A 87 -0.50 -4.85 2.89
C ILE A 87 -0.38 -6.15 2.10
N CYS A 88 -0.59 -7.30 2.76
CA CYS A 88 -0.64 -8.59 2.12
C CYS A 88 -2.07 -8.89 1.66
N VAL A 89 -2.28 -9.07 0.36
CA VAL A 89 -3.60 -9.23 -0.26
C VAL A 89 -3.78 -10.65 -0.75
N TYR A 90 -4.93 -11.24 -0.43
CA TYR A 90 -5.40 -12.46 -1.07
C TYR A 90 -6.82 -12.27 -1.60
N ALA A 91 -7.28 -13.19 -2.46
CA ALA A 91 -8.64 -13.19 -2.94
C ALA A 91 -9.43 -14.33 -2.28
N ILE A 92 -10.65 -14.05 -1.80
CA ILE A 92 -11.45 -15.05 -1.06
C ILE A 92 -11.82 -16.28 -1.89
N ASP A 93 -11.90 -16.14 -3.21
CA ASP A 93 -12.15 -17.17 -4.20
C ASP A 93 -10.90 -18.02 -4.54
N ASN A 94 -9.72 -17.63 -4.00
CA ASN A 94 -8.44 -18.23 -4.40
C ASN A 94 -7.64 -18.74 -3.20
N ARG A 95 -7.85 -20.01 -2.82
CA ARG A 95 -7.14 -20.69 -1.72
C ARG A 95 -5.61 -20.64 -1.85
N PRO A 96 -4.98 -20.88 -3.02
CA PRO A 96 -3.55 -20.73 -3.20
C PRO A 96 -3.03 -19.33 -2.80
N SER A 97 -3.74 -18.26 -3.14
CA SER A 97 -3.32 -16.90 -2.78
C SER A 97 -3.29 -16.66 -1.27
N PHE A 98 -4.17 -17.31 -0.52
CA PHE A 98 -4.17 -17.29 0.95
C PHE A 98 -2.98 -18.08 1.53
N GLN A 99 -2.67 -19.23 0.98
CA GLN A 99 -1.56 -20.07 1.43
C GLN A 99 -0.20 -19.35 1.28
N GLU A 100 -0.05 -18.49 0.28
CA GLU A 100 1.19 -17.73 0.06
C GLU A 100 1.34 -16.51 1.00
N LEU A 101 0.33 -16.15 1.80
CA LEU A 101 0.41 -15.00 2.72
C LEU A 101 1.55 -15.12 3.73
N GLU A 102 1.79 -16.33 4.27
CA GLU A 102 2.90 -16.57 5.20
C GLU A 102 4.26 -16.25 4.57
N TYR A 103 4.44 -16.56 3.28
CA TYR A 103 5.65 -16.19 2.55
C TYR A 103 5.80 -14.66 2.46
N TRP A 104 4.72 -13.94 2.13
CA TRP A 104 4.77 -12.47 2.00
C TRP A 104 5.03 -11.78 3.34
N ILE A 105 4.39 -12.23 4.41
CA ILE A 105 4.56 -11.70 5.77
C ILE A 105 6.01 -11.91 6.23
N ASN A 106 6.54 -13.13 6.06
CA ASN A 106 7.91 -13.46 6.47
C ASN A 106 8.96 -12.70 5.62
N SER A 107 8.71 -12.54 4.31
CA SER A 107 9.58 -11.75 3.43
C SER A 107 9.65 -10.28 3.85
N ALA A 108 8.52 -9.69 4.24
CA ALA A 108 8.50 -8.33 4.76
C ALA A 108 9.30 -8.21 6.05
N LYS A 109 9.15 -9.16 6.98
CA LYS A 109 9.90 -9.22 8.24
C LYS A 109 11.40 -9.36 8.01
N GLU A 110 11.82 -10.25 7.10
CA GLU A 110 13.24 -10.45 6.78
C GLU A 110 13.91 -9.18 6.24
N ILE A 111 13.17 -8.38 5.44
CA ILE A 111 13.74 -7.24 4.72
C ILE A 111 13.65 -5.94 5.51
N LEU A 112 12.55 -5.72 6.22
CA LEU A 112 12.29 -4.49 6.95
C LEU A 112 12.80 -4.53 8.39
N GLY A 113 13.06 -5.72 8.93
CA GLY A 113 13.59 -5.89 10.29
C GLY A 113 12.50 -5.78 11.35
N ASP A 114 12.74 -4.96 12.39
CA ASP A 114 11.89 -4.86 13.56
C ASP A 114 10.45 -4.49 13.21
N GLU A 115 9.52 -5.29 13.70
CA GLU A 115 8.09 -5.18 13.45
C GLU A 115 7.46 -3.88 14.00
N ASP A 116 8.14 -3.22 14.93
CA ASP A 116 7.71 -1.96 15.55
C ASP A 116 8.03 -0.72 14.71
N GLN A 117 8.65 -0.88 13.54
CA GLN A 117 9.04 0.24 12.68
C GLN A 117 8.13 0.43 11.46
N TYR A 118 7.19 -0.46 11.24
CA TYR A 118 6.26 -0.40 10.10
C TYR A 118 4.93 -1.08 10.42
N ILE A 119 3.88 -0.67 9.72
CA ILE A 119 2.55 -1.25 9.86
C ILE A 119 2.36 -2.41 8.89
N ARG A 120 1.70 -3.48 9.36
CA ARG A 120 1.34 -4.65 8.56
C ARG A 120 -0.17 -4.87 8.56
N ALA A 121 -0.68 -5.34 7.43
CA ALA A 121 -2.08 -5.69 7.32
C ALA A 121 -2.29 -6.87 6.36
N ILE A 122 -3.38 -7.60 6.53
CA ILE A 122 -3.92 -8.57 5.58
C ILE A 122 -5.24 -8.03 5.04
N VAL A 123 -5.43 -8.14 3.72
CA VAL A 123 -6.67 -7.79 3.03
C VAL A 123 -7.22 -9.01 2.31
N ALA A 124 -8.43 -9.42 2.68
CA ALA A 124 -9.26 -10.37 1.95
C ALA A 124 -10.06 -9.60 0.89
N ASN A 125 -9.63 -9.68 -0.36
CA ASN A 125 -10.27 -8.98 -1.47
C ASN A 125 -11.26 -9.87 -2.22
N LYS A 126 -12.09 -9.27 -3.07
CA LYS A 126 -13.15 -9.88 -3.86
C LYS A 126 -14.28 -10.47 -3.03
N SER A 127 -14.65 -9.79 -1.93
CA SER A 127 -15.76 -10.23 -1.07
C SER A 127 -17.11 -10.27 -1.80
N ASP A 128 -17.20 -9.69 -2.98
CA ASP A 128 -18.33 -9.83 -3.91
C ASP A 128 -18.51 -11.25 -4.45
N LEU A 129 -17.46 -12.08 -4.47
CA LEU A 129 -17.46 -13.48 -4.91
C LEU A 129 -17.77 -14.44 -3.74
N PHE A 130 -18.68 -14.07 -2.85
CA PHE A 130 -19.00 -14.85 -1.64
C PHE A 130 -19.55 -16.25 -1.93
N GLU A 131 -20.23 -16.45 -3.08
CA GLU A 131 -20.73 -17.76 -3.51
C GLU A 131 -19.57 -18.70 -3.93
N GLU A 132 -18.45 -18.15 -4.36
CA GLU A 132 -17.25 -18.88 -4.79
C GLU A 132 -16.17 -18.92 -3.70
N GLN A 133 -16.53 -18.49 -2.47
CA GLN A 133 -15.57 -18.34 -1.38
C GLN A 133 -14.86 -19.65 -1.05
N ALA A 134 -13.55 -19.70 -1.32
CA ALA A 134 -12.66 -20.82 -1.00
C ALA A 134 -11.95 -20.67 0.35
N VAL A 135 -11.88 -19.45 0.88
CA VAL A 135 -11.22 -19.09 2.14
C VAL A 135 -12.22 -18.41 3.07
N PRO A 136 -12.72 -19.07 4.12
CA PRO A 136 -13.59 -18.46 5.13
C PRO A 136 -12.90 -17.28 5.84
N ASP A 137 -13.67 -16.25 6.19
CA ASP A 137 -13.14 -15.03 6.83
C ASP A 137 -12.43 -15.30 8.16
N ASN A 138 -12.88 -16.31 8.91
CA ASN A 138 -12.26 -16.69 10.18
C ASN A 138 -10.80 -17.16 10.01
N GLU A 139 -10.44 -17.79 8.89
CA GLU A 139 -9.05 -18.20 8.62
C GLU A 139 -8.15 -16.97 8.42
N GLY A 140 -8.61 -15.99 7.66
CA GLY A 140 -7.89 -14.73 7.48
C GLY A 140 -7.70 -13.96 8.79
N ARG A 141 -8.74 -13.92 9.63
CA ARG A 141 -8.67 -13.31 10.97
C ARG A 141 -7.69 -14.05 11.89
N GLN A 142 -7.75 -15.37 11.94
CA GLN A 142 -6.82 -16.20 12.73
C GLN A 142 -5.36 -16.00 12.30
N LEU A 143 -5.10 -15.90 10.99
CA LEU A 143 -3.76 -15.61 10.49
C LEU A 143 -3.29 -14.22 10.92
N ALA A 144 -4.16 -13.21 10.83
CA ALA A 144 -3.87 -11.85 11.27
C ALA A 144 -3.60 -11.78 12.77
N GLU A 145 -4.39 -12.47 13.59
CA GLU A 145 -4.20 -12.57 15.05
C GLU A 145 -2.87 -13.26 15.40
N LYS A 146 -2.55 -14.38 14.72
CA LYS A 146 -1.26 -15.09 14.87
C LYS A 146 -0.06 -14.16 14.68
N HIS A 147 -0.13 -13.28 13.70
CA HIS A 147 0.95 -12.34 13.39
C HIS A 147 0.77 -10.96 14.05
N LYS A 148 -0.29 -10.74 14.85
CA LYS A 148 -0.65 -9.47 15.49
C LYS A 148 -0.72 -8.30 14.50
N ILE A 149 -1.37 -8.51 13.37
CA ILE A 149 -1.51 -7.54 12.28
C ILE A 149 -2.99 -7.26 12.00
N LYS A 150 -3.30 -6.13 11.39
CA LYS A 150 -4.67 -5.74 11.06
C LYS A 150 -5.24 -6.59 9.93
N PHE A 151 -6.57 -6.75 9.94
CA PHE A 151 -7.30 -7.53 8.94
C PHE A 151 -8.51 -6.75 8.42
N CYS A 152 -8.71 -6.80 7.10
CA CYS A 152 -9.86 -6.21 6.43
C CYS A 152 -10.41 -7.18 5.38
N VAL A 153 -11.74 -7.24 5.27
CA VAL A 153 -12.46 -7.87 4.16
C VAL A 153 -13.03 -6.76 3.31
N THR A 154 -12.83 -6.81 2.01
CA THR A 154 -13.27 -5.77 1.06
C THR A 154 -13.48 -6.31 -0.34
N SER A 155 -14.05 -5.48 -1.20
CA SER A 155 -14.15 -5.72 -2.63
C SER A 155 -13.73 -4.48 -3.39
N ALA A 156 -12.71 -4.59 -4.23
CA ALA A 156 -12.34 -3.51 -5.15
C ALA A 156 -13.50 -3.15 -6.10
N LEU A 157 -14.41 -4.07 -6.36
CA LEU A 157 -15.58 -3.85 -7.24
C LEU A 157 -16.72 -3.12 -6.52
N CYS A 158 -17.04 -3.52 -5.28
CA CYS A 158 -18.26 -3.08 -4.58
C CYS A 158 -18.01 -2.25 -3.33
N ASP A 159 -16.80 -2.24 -2.76
CA ASP A 159 -16.48 -1.60 -1.48
C ASP A 159 -15.17 -0.78 -1.52
N ALA A 160 -15.07 0.09 -2.51
CA ALA A 160 -13.92 0.98 -2.66
C ALA A 160 -13.70 1.88 -1.43
N GLU A 161 -14.78 2.39 -0.85
CA GLU A 161 -14.74 3.26 0.34
C GLU A 161 -14.32 2.51 1.61
N GLY A 162 -14.70 1.24 1.76
CA GLY A 162 -14.25 0.40 2.88
C GLY A 162 -12.74 0.20 2.85
N PHE A 163 -12.17 -0.14 1.69
CA PHE A 163 -10.73 -0.26 1.55
C PHE A 163 -10.00 1.07 1.77
N LYS A 164 -10.52 2.18 1.23
CA LYS A 164 -9.94 3.51 1.43
C LYS A 164 -9.91 3.93 2.89
N LYS A 165 -10.99 3.69 3.63
CA LYS A 165 -11.03 3.94 5.08
C LYS A 165 -10.00 3.10 5.82
N PHE A 166 -9.92 1.82 5.54
CA PHE A 166 -8.92 0.93 6.13
C PHE A 166 -7.49 1.39 5.84
N LEU A 167 -7.21 1.81 4.60
CA LEU A 167 -5.92 2.39 4.21
C LEU A 167 -5.57 3.63 5.05
N HIS A 168 -6.54 4.55 5.24
CA HIS A 168 -6.36 5.74 6.07
C HIS A 168 -6.10 5.39 7.54
N GLU A 169 -6.77 4.37 8.08
CA GLU A 169 -6.50 3.86 9.43
C GLU A 169 -5.07 3.35 9.58
N LEU A 170 -4.55 2.61 8.59
CA LEU A 170 -3.16 2.13 8.61
C LEU A 170 -2.16 3.30 8.56
N ILE A 171 -2.47 4.36 7.80
CA ILE A 171 -1.63 5.55 7.74
C ILE A 171 -1.63 6.28 9.08
N ILE A 172 -2.79 6.43 9.72
CA ILE A 172 -2.92 7.04 11.04
C ILE A 172 -2.16 6.22 12.10
N ASP A 173 -2.26 4.89 12.06
CA ASP A 173 -1.48 4.03 12.96
C ASP A 173 0.01 4.23 12.79
N TYR A 174 0.48 4.33 11.53
CA TYR A 174 1.89 4.60 11.28
C TYR A 174 2.34 5.96 11.80
N ILE A 175 1.52 7.01 11.61
CA ILE A 175 1.80 8.35 12.15
C ILE A 175 1.90 8.31 13.68
N ASN A 176 0.98 7.61 14.34
CA ASN A 176 1.00 7.45 15.79
C ASN A 176 2.21 6.61 16.27
N LEU A 177 2.60 5.61 15.50
CA LEU A 177 3.76 4.76 15.79
C LEU A 177 5.07 5.55 15.79
N ILE A 178 5.29 6.43 14.82
CA ILE A 178 6.52 7.23 14.72
C ILE A 178 6.57 8.38 15.73
N GLY A 179 5.42 8.79 16.25
CA GLY A 179 5.30 9.87 17.23
C GLY A 179 5.71 11.26 16.70
N PRO A 180 5.76 12.28 17.59
CA PRO A 180 6.02 13.67 17.17
C PRO A 180 7.39 13.91 16.53
N GLU A 181 8.43 13.18 16.94
CA GLU A 181 9.77 13.30 16.36
C GLU A 181 9.82 12.75 14.92
N GLY A 182 9.21 11.60 14.69
CA GLY A 182 9.08 11.02 13.35
C GLY A 182 8.20 11.87 12.43
N GLU A 183 7.11 12.45 12.95
CA GLU A 183 6.27 13.39 12.22
C GLU A 183 7.03 14.63 11.76
N ASN A 184 7.89 15.21 12.61
CA ASN A 184 8.71 16.36 12.24
C ASN A 184 9.67 16.01 11.10
N ALA A 185 10.25 14.82 11.10
CA ALA A 185 11.09 14.34 10.00
C ALA A 185 10.29 14.16 8.70
N LEU A 186 9.01 13.74 8.75
CA LEU A 186 8.12 13.66 7.59
C LEU A 186 7.73 15.06 7.04
N ASN A 187 7.53 16.04 7.91
CA ASN A 187 7.05 17.37 7.54
C ASN A 187 8.16 18.35 7.13
N PHE A 188 9.39 18.19 7.66
CA PHE A 188 10.48 19.14 7.45
C PHE A 188 10.84 19.33 5.97
N LYS A 189 10.75 18.30 5.14
CA LYS A 189 11.06 18.36 3.70
C LYS A 189 9.92 18.90 2.83
N LEU A 190 8.70 19.00 3.34
CA LEU A 190 7.58 19.63 2.63
C LEU A 190 7.75 21.16 2.54
N CYS A 191 8.41 21.77 3.53
CA CYS A 191 8.67 23.22 3.57
C CYS A 191 9.81 23.69 2.66
N GLU A 192 10.65 22.82 2.14
CA GLU A 192 11.80 23.20 1.30
C GLU A 192 11.49 23.38 -0.20
N LYS A 193 10.27 23.17 -0.66
CA LYS A 193 9.85 23.58 -2.01
C LYS A 193 9.70 25.10 -2.03
N LYS A 194 10.81 25.83 -2.29
CA LYS A 194 10.77 27.26 -2.54
C LYS A 194 9.88 27.55 -3.76
N PRO A 195 9.04 28.61 -3.71
CA PRO A 195 8.27 29.04 -4.88
C PRO A 195 9.23 29.40 -6.01
N GLU A 196 8.99 28.86 -7.19
CA GLU A 196 9.71 29.24 -8.40
C GLU A 196 9.57 30.75 -8.60
N LYS A 197 10.71 31.46 -8.59
CA LYS A 197 10.74 32.88 -8.96
C LYS A 197 10.34 33.00 -10.43
N GLU A 198 9.19 33.61 -10.68
CA GLU A 198 8.81 34.07 -12.02
C GLU A 198 9.95 34.89 -12.62
N LYS A 199 10.57 34.35 -13.66
CA LYS A 199 11.51 35.11 -14.49
C LYS A 199 10.71 36.14 -15.26
N LYS A 200 10.69 37.40 -14.79
CA LYS A 200 10.22 38.55 -15.57
C LYS A 200 11.08 38.63 -16.84
N LYS A 201 10.46 38.30 -17.98
CA LYS A 201 11.03 38.60 -19.29
C LYS A 201 11.11 40.12 -19.43
N LYS A 202 12.31 40.70 -19.41
CA LYS A 202 12.55 42.03 -19.91
C LYS A 202 12.51 41.95 -21.43
N PHE A 203 11.52 42.60 -22.02
CA PHE A 203 11.57 43.03 -23.42
C PHE A 203 12.53 44.24 -23.54
N CYS A 204 13.51 44.14 -24.38
CA CYS A 204 14.14 45.24 -25.11
C CYS A 204 13.97 44.96 -26.58
#